data_8a3149f773aae22d265b914bd1ffbf67
#
_entry.id   8a3149f773aae22d265b914bd1ffbf67
#
_cell.length_a   1.000
_cell.length_b   1.000
_cell.length_c   1.000
_cell.angle_alpha   90.00
_cell.angle_beta   90.00
_cell.angle_gamma   90.00
#
_symmetry.space_group_name_H-M   'P 1'
#
loop_
_entity.id
_entity.type
_entity.pdbx_description
1 polymer ?
#
loop_
_entity_poly.entity_id
_entity_poly.type
_entity_poly.pdbx_seq_one_letter_code
_entity_poly.pdbx_strand_id
1 'polypeptide(L)'
;MRFILVVNPQSGKKQSAEILQRIQPMFESRGHDVSVIETAYAGHARELAAQLEFTDYDGFLALGGDGTFHEVVNGMMEREDPKRLPIGLIPGGSGNSFLHDLDLVDPINAAKAIIEGRTRPVDVVRTEMPDLVLHSINLIGWGLVTDVGKRAEGMRWLGPSRYTIASIIEIFLKKSRRATLVVDGEPFLREFTFIIACNSLHVGKGMKMAPKAKLDDGLIDILVVDGGITRRRLLSVLPKLFDGTHIHEPEVIYYQASGFSLSPDRDEPINIDGEMIGTTPLS
;
A
#
# COMPACT_ATOMS: atom_id res chain seq x y z
N MET A 1 -11.05 11.35 24.51
CA MET A 1 -11.45 10.78 23.22
C MET A 1 -11.71 9.29 23.38
N ARG A 2 -12.61 8.74 22.58
CA ARG A 2 -12.92 7.30 22.53
C ARG A 2 -12.49 6.74 21.18
N PHE A 3 -11.72 5.66 21.20
CA PHE A 3 -11.19 5.02 20.00
C PHE A 3 -11.65 3.57 19.88
N ILE A 4 -11.89 3.13 18.65
CA ILE A 4 -11.93 1.71 18.31
C ILE A 4 -10.52 1.34 17.85
N LEU A 5 -9.94 0.29 18.44
CA LEU A 5 -8.64 -0.24 18.03
C LEU A 5 -8.81 -1.67 17.51
N VAL A 6 -8.69 -1.83 16.20
CA VAL A 6 -8.67 -3.15 15.56
C VAL A 6 -7.23 -3.68 15.57
N VAL A 7 -7.05 -4.88 16.11
CA VAL A 7 -5.74 -5.52 16.26
C VAL A 7 -5.67 -6.78 15.40
N ASN A 8 -4.68 -6.88 14.52
CA ASN A 8 -4.40 -8.11 13.80
C ASN A 8 -3.37 -8.96 14.57
N PRO A 9 -3.77 -10.04 15.26
CA PRO A 9 -2.86 -10.85 16.08
C PRO A 9 -1.84 -11.64 15.24
N GLN A 10 -2.08 -11.81 13.94
CA GLN A 10 -1.18 -12.51 13.02
C GLN A 10 -0.17 -11.59 12.35
N SER A 11 -0.25 -10.26 12.59
CA SER A 11 0.61 -9.28 11.93
C SER A 11 2.08 -9.45 12.33
N GLY A 12 2.96 -9.26 11.34
CA GLY A 12 4.40 -9.29 11.51
C GLY A 12 4.89 -10.61 12.11
N LYS A 13 5.57 -10.54 13.26
CA LYS A 13 6.07 -11.70 14.02
C LYS A 13 5.16 -12.05 15.21
N LYS A 14 3.86 -11.76 15.13
CA LYS A 14 2.89 -11.93 16.22
C LYS A 14 3.20 -11.07 17.45
N GLN A 15 3.73 -9.87 17.21
CA GLN A 15 4.10 -8.93 18.28
C GLN A 15 2.97 -7.97 18.65
N SER A 16 1.79 -8.08 18.02
CA SER A 16 0.66 -7.17 18.24
C SER A 16 0.23 -7.12 19.71
N ALA A 17 0.23 -8.26 20.42
CA ALA A 17 -0.13 -8.30 21.83
C ALA A 17 0.89 -7.53 22.71
N GLU A 18 2.19 -7.67 22.44
CA GLU A 18 3.25 -6.95 23.16
C GLU A 18 3.15 -5.44 22.89
N ILE A 19 2.93 -5.06 21.64
CA ILE A 19 2.74 -3.65 21.27
C ILE A 19 1.51 -3.09 21.99
N LEU A 20 0.38 -3.80 21.95
CA LEU A 20 -0.85 -3.40 22.63
C LEU A 20 -0.63 -3.16 24.12
N GLN A 21 0.03 -4.07 24.84
CA GLN A 21 0.37 -3.93 26.25
C GLN A 21 1.19 -2.67 26.55
N ARG A 22 2.00 -2.22 25.60
CA ARG A 22 2.84 -1.02 25.77
C ARG A 22 2.09 0.28 25.46
N ILE A 23 1.21 0.27 24.47
CA ILE A 23 0.52 1.49 24.01
C ILE A 23 -0.76 1.77 24.78
N GLN A 24 -1.52 0.75 25.19
CA GLN A 24 -2.80 0.93 25.87
C GLN A 24 -2.69 1.82 27.13
N PRO A 25 -1.72 1.63 28.05
CA PRO A 25 -1.55 2.51 29.19
C PRO A 25 -1.23 3.97 28.82
N MET A 26 -0.65 4.20 27.62
CA MET A 26 -0.36 5.56 27.15
C MET A 26 -1.66 6.33 26.84
N PHE A 27 -2.65 5.67 26.22
CA PHE A 27 -3.97 6.24 25.97
C PHE A 27 -4.71 6.49 27.28
N GLU A 28 -4.75 5.51 28.17
CA GLU A 28 -5.42 5.58 29.47
C GLU A 28 -4.87 6.72 30.35
N SER A 29 -3.54 6.89 30.39
CA SER A 29 -2.88 7.97 31.17
C SER A 29 -3.25 9.38 30.69
N ARG A 30 -3.79 9.51 29.49
CA ARG A 30 -4.27 10.77 28.91
C ARG A 30 -5.81 10.88 28.94
N GLY A 31 -6.49 9.96 29.62
CA GLY A 31 -7.93 9.95 29.73
C GLY A 31 -8.65 9.55 28.45
N HIS A 32 -8.00 8.78 27.59
CA HIS A 32 -8.62 8.23 26.39
C HIS A 32 -9.12 6.81 26.66
N ASP A 33 -10.29 6.49 26.12
CA ASP A 33 -10.89 5.16 26.18
C ASP A 33 -10.61 4.43 24.86
N VAL A 34 -10.17 3.17 24.93
CA VAL A 34 -9.82 2.37 23.75
C VAL A 34 -10.55 1.03 23.79
N SER A 35 -11.54 0.88 22.90
CA SER A 35 -12.25 -0.38 22.69
C SER A 35 -11.45 -1.27 21.74
N VAL A 36 -10.86 -2.34 22.26
CA VAL A 36 -10.00 -3.26 21.47
C VAL A 36 -10.82 -4.38 20.86
N ILE A 37 -10.64 -4.64 19.56
CA ILE A 37 -11.27 -5.74 18.81
C ILE A 37 -10.17 -6.49 18.04
N GLU A 38 -9.99 -7.77 18.32
CA GLU A 38 -9.07 -8.61 17.56
C GLU A 38 -9.72 -9.12 16.28
N THR A 39 -8.96 -9.12 15.18
CA THR A 39 -9.43 -9.73 13.92
C THR A 39 -9.34 -11.25 14.01
N ALA A 40 -10.37 -11.94 13.49
CA ALA A 40 -10.46 -13.39 13.52
C ALA A 40 -9.99 -14.04 12.20
N TYR A 41 -10.06 -13.32 11.09
CA TYR A 41 -9.74 -13.81 9.74
C TYR A 41 -9.34 -12.65 8.81
N ALA A 42 -8.80 -12.97 7.65
CA ALA A 42 -8.49 -11.98 6.61
C ALA A 42 -9.81 -11.35 6.09
N GLY A 43 -9.83 -10.02 5.96
CA GLY A 43 -11.03 -9.25 5.63
C GLY A 43 -11.83 -8.76 6.83
N HIS A 44 -11.60 -9.29 8.05
CA HIS A 44 -12.38 -8.88 9.22
C HIS A 44 -12.18 -7.41 9.60
N ALA A 45 -10.98 -6.85 9.41
CA ALA A 45 -10.75 -5.43 9.67
C ALA A 45 -11.55 -4.53 8.71
N ARG A 46 -11.74 -4.97 7.46
CA ARG A 46 -12.60 -4.29 6.46
C ARG A 46 -14.07 -4.30 6.90
N GLU A 47 -14.57 -5.47 7.29
CA GLU A 47 -15.95 -5.62 7.78
C GLU A 47 -16.21 -4.74 9.00
N LEU A 48 -15.29 -4.75 9.98
CA LEU A 48 -15.40 -3.91 11.18
C LEU A 48 -15.43 -2.42 10.81
N ALA A 49 -14.54 -1.97 9.94
CA ALA A 49 -14.51 -0.57 9.51
C ALA A 49 -15.77 -0.17 8.73
N ALA A 50 -16.36 -1.09 7.95
CA ALA A 50 -17.57 -0.84 7.17
C ALA A 50 -18.84 -0.81 8.02
N GLN A 51 -18.94 -1.65 9.06
CA GLN A 51 -20.22 -1.97 9.70
C GLN A 51 -20.36 -1.46 11.14
N LEU A 52 -19.25 -1.18 11.85
CA LEU A 52 -19.35 -0.72 13.23
C LEU A 52 -20.03 0.63 13.36
N GLU A 53 -20.83 0.79 14.40
CA GLU A 53 -21.43 2.07 14.78
C GLU A 53 -20.38 3.03 15.34
N PHE A 54 -20.31 4.24 14.78
CA PHE A 54 -19.32 5.26 15.14
C PHE A 54 -19.86 6.38 16.03
N THR A 55 -21.08 6.22 16.56
CA THR A 55 -21.83 7.31 17.23
C THR A 55 -21.05 7.96 18.38
N ASP A 56 -20.26 7.18 19.11
CA ASP A 56 -19.57 7.64 20.32
C ASP A 56 -18.04 7.59 20.19
N TYR A 57 -17.50 7.47 18.97
CA TYR A 57 -16.07 7.34 18.76
C TYR A 57 -15.49 8.53 18.01
N ASP A 58 -14.26 8.91 18.37
CA ASP A 58 -13.50 10.03 17.82
C ASP A 58 -12.48 9.57 16.78
N GLY A 59 -12.13 8.28 16.73
CA GLY A 59 -11.18 7.73 15.77
C GLY A 59 -11.22 6.21 15.68
N PHE A 60 -10.79 5.69 14.53
CA PHE A 60 -10.65 4.27 14.22
C PHE A 60 -9.18 3.92 14.09
N LEU A 61 -8.66 3.09 14.97
CA LEU A 61 -7.25 2.74 15.03
C LEU A 61 -7.04 1.32 14.50
N ALA A 62 -5.91 1.10 13.83
CA ALA A 62 -5.51 -0.21 13.36
C ALA A 62 -4.08 -0.54 13.81
N LEU A 63 -3.91 -1.63 14.55
CA LEU A 63 -2.63 -2.23 14.90
C LEU A 63 -2.39 -3.42 13.98
N GLY A 64 -1.52 -3.24 12.98
CA GLY A 64 -1.28 -4.25 11.96
C GLY A 64 -0.16 -3.90 11.00
N GLY A 65 -0.13 -4.57 9.85
CA GLY A 65 0.74 -4.26 8.72
C GLY A 65 -0.04 -3.65 7.56
N ASP A 66 0.63 -3.50 6.40
CA ASP A 66 0.07 -2.88 5.20
C ASP A 66 -1.28 -3.50 4.78
N GLY A 67 -1.44 -4.83 4.84
CA GLY A 67 -2.70 -5.51 4.53
C GLY A 67 -3.84 -5.15 5.51
N THR A 68 -3.58 -5.01 6.81
CA THR A 68 -4.59 -4.57 7.78
C THR A 68 -4.99 -3.12 7.52
N PHE A 69 -4.04 -2.27 7.14
CA PHE A 69 -4.32 -0.87 6.80
C PHE A 69 -5.15 -0.77 5.53
N HIS A 70 -4.82 -1.56 4.50
CA HIS A 70 -5.61 -1.69 3.28
C HIS A 70 -7.06 -2.11 3.57
N GLU A 71 -7.27 -3.13 4.41
CA GLU A 71 -8.60 -3.58 4.83
C GLU A 71 -9.38 -2.44 5.51
N VAL A 72 -8.78 -1.74 6.47
CA VAL A 72 -9.46 -0.66 7.22
C VAL A 72 -9.84 0.50 6.29
N VAL A 73 -8.95 0.92 5.40
CA VAL A 73 -9.26 2.00 4.45
C VAL A 73 -10.40 1.59 3.52
N ASN A 74 -10.36 0.39 2.95
CA ASN A 74 -11.43 -0.09 2.07
C ASN A 74 -12.78 -0.19 2.82
N GLY A 75 -12.80 -0.76 4.02
CA GLY A 75 -14.00 -0.80 4.84
C GLY A 75 -14.54 0.59 5.18
N MET A 76 -13.67 1.54 5.50
CA MET A 76 -14.08 2.92 5.75
C MET A 76 -14.68 3.58 4.50
N MET A 77 -14.14 3.30 3.31
CA MET A 77 -14.65 3.85 2.05
C MET A 77 -15.96 3.20 1.60
N GLU A 78 -16.22 1.96 2.00
CA GLU A 78 -17.43 1.18 1.66
C GLU A 78 -18.62 1.45 2.57
N ARG A 79 -18.47 2.23 3.61
CA ARG A 79 -19.61 2.54 4.49
C ARG A 79 -20.78 3.13 3.74
N GLU A 80 -21.96 2.61 4.01
CA GLU A 80 -23.22 3.13 3.44
C GLU A 80 -23.60 4.47 4.07
N ASP A 81 -23.21 4.70 5.33
CA ASP A 81 -23.43 5.98 5.99
C ASP A 81 -22.34 7.01 5.64
N PRO A 82 -22.60 8.33 5.79
CA PRO A 82 -21.61 9.37 5.50
C PRO A 82 -20.52 9.51 6.57
N LYS A 83 -20.58 8.75 7.66
CA LYS A 83 -19.61 8.87 8.76
C LYS A 83 -18.25 8.35 8.36
N ARG A 84 -17.25 9.18 8.59
CA ARG A 84 -15.84 8.82 8.43
C ARG A 84 -15.09 9.28 9.69
N LEU A 85 -14.43 8.36 10.36
CA LEU A 85 -13.54 8.69 11.47
C LEU A 85 -12.11 8.87 10.97
N PRO A 86 -11.31 9.75 11.61
CA PRO A 86 -9.88 9.73 11.41
C PRO A 86 -9.31 8.34 11.68
N ILE A 87 -8.43 7.87 10.79
CA ILE A 87 -7.79 6.56 10.92
C ILE A 87 -6.42 6.74 11.55
N GLY A 88 -6.15 6.03 12.65
CA GLY A 88 -4.84 5.96 13.26
C GLY A 88 -4.16 4.62 12.96
N LEU A 89 -2.96 4.67 12.37
CA LEU A 89 -2.22 3.47 12.01
C LEU A 89 -1.08 3.23 13.01
N ILE A 90 -1.02 2.03 13.59
CA ILE A 90 0.02 1.60 14.53
C ILE A 90 0.75 0.42 13.90
N PRO A 91 2.08 0.55 13.62
CA PRO A 91 2.84 -0.47 12.93
C PRO A 91 2.97 -1.76 13.76
N GLY A 92 2.45 -2.86 13.23
CA GLY A 92 2.62 -4.21 13.76
C GLY A 92 3.17 -5.18 12.72
N GLY A 93 3.28 -4.75 11.46
CA GLY A 93 3.76 -5.53 10.34
C GLY A 93 5.27 -5.47 10.13
N SER A 94 5.74 -6.16 9.11
CA SER A 94 7.17 -6.19 8.73
C SER A 94 7.55 -5.18 7.64
N GLY A 95 6.58 -4.63 6.91
CA GLY A 95 6.77 -3.63 5.83
C GLY A 95 6.46 -2.22 6.33
N ASN A 96 5.19 -1.99 6.63
CA ASN A 96 4.63 -0.72 7.08
C ASN A 96 4.96 0.43 6.10
N SER A 97 4.78 0.16 4.80
CA SER A 97 5.22 1.03 3.70
C SER A 97 4.71 2.45 3.84
N PHE A 98 3.42 2.60 4.06
CA PHE A 98 2.76 3.90 4.20
C PHE A 98 3.27 4.70 5.42
N LEU A 99 3.58 4.03 6.52
CA LEU A 99 4.06 4.68 7.74
C LEU A 99 5.49 5.20 7.64
N HIS A 100 6.28 4.76 6.65
CA HIS A 100 7.56 5.39 6.34
C HIS A 100 7.40 6.84 5.87
N ASP A 101 6.36 7.15 5.10
CA ASP A 101 6.10 8.52 4.61
C ASP A 101 5.63 9.46 5.73
N LEU A 102 5.11 8.90 6.81
CA LEU A 102 4.68 9.64 7.99
C LEU A 102 5.76 9.73 9.09
N ASP A 103 6.90 9.05 8.91
CA ASP A 103 7.94 8.86 9.94
C ASP A 103 7.39 8.23 11.24
N LEU A 104 6.44 7.31 11.10
CA LEU A 104 5.70 6.65 12.19
C LEU A 104 5.89 5.13 12.21
N VAL A 105 7.08 4.65 11.86
CA VAL A 105 7.39 3.21 11.83
C VAL A 105 7.64 2.61 13.21
N ASP A 106 7.74 3.42 14.26
CA ASP A 106 7.79 2.97 15.65
C ASP A 106 6.40 3.02 16.27
N PRO A 107 5.88 1.92 16.87
CA PRO A 107 4.53 1.87 17.43
C PRO A 107 4.28 2.89 18.56
N ILE A 108 5.30 3.20 19.36
CA ILE A 108 5.19 4.16 20.45
C ILE A 108 5.05 5.58 19.91
N ASN A 109 5.82 5.92 18.86
CA ASN A 109 5.73 7.23 18.21
C ASN A 109 4.39 7.39 17.48
N ALA A 110 3.90 6.34 16.82
CA ALA A 110 2.58 6.32 16.21
C ALA A 110 1.46 6.54 17.26
N ALA A 111 1.51 5.81 18.38
CA ALA A 111 0.55 6.00 19.48
C ALA A 111 0.61 7.43 20.07
N LYS A 112 1.80 8.00 20.25
CA LYS A 112 1.94 9.41 20.69
C LYS A 112 1.30 10.39 19.72
N ALA A 113 1.52 10.24 18.42
CA ALA A 113 0.94 11.10 17.39
C ALA A 113 -0.60 11.06 17.42
N ILE A 114 -1.18 9.86 17.60
CA ILE A 114 -2.62 9.67 17.75
C ILE A 114 -3.15 10.34 19.03
N ILE A 115 -2.50 10.11 20.16
CA ILE A 115 -2.87 10.69 21.47
C ILE A 115 -2.82 12.22 21.42
N GLU A 116 -1.87 12.80 20.70
CA GLU A 116 -1.75 14.25 20.50
C GLU A 116 -2.80 14.80 19.53
N GLY A 117 -3.63 13.95 18.91
CA GLY A 117 -4.68 14.34 17.99
C GLY A 117 -4.15 14.92 16.67
N ARG A 118 -2.91 14.58 16.27
CA ARG A 118 -2.32 15.04 15.01
C ARG A 118 -2.97 14.31 13.84
N THR A 119 -3.71 15.04 13.03
CA THR A 119 -4.37 14.53 11.82
C THR A 119 -3.92 15.30 10.59
N ARG A 120 -3.94 14.65 9.45
CA ARG A 120 -3.74 15.27 8.14
C ARG A 120 -4.63 14.57 7.09
N PRO A 121 -5.08 15.27 6.05
CA PRO A 121 -5.70 14.63 4.91
C PRO A 121 -4.67 13.77 4.16
N VAL A 122 -5.15 12.70 3.56
CA VAL A 122 -4.37 11.80 2.71
C VAL A 122 -5.24 11.40 1.53
N ASP A 123 -4.66 11.46 0.34
CA ASP A 123 -5.30 10.99 -0.88
C ASP A 123 -5.47 9.48 -0.86
N VAL A 124 -6.54 9.02 -1.47
CA VAL A 124 -6.85 7.61 -1.63
C VAL A 124 -7.14 7.36 -3.10
N VAL A 125 -6.42 6.44 -3.72
CA VAL A 125 -6.62 6.10 -5.12
C VAL A 125 -7.77 5.12 -5.25
N ARG A 126 -8.83 5.53 -5.93
CA ARG A 126 -9.95 4.65 -6.28
C ARG A 126 -9.63 3.91 -7.57
N THR A 127 -9.62 2.58 -7.52
CA THR A 127 -9.33 1.70 -8.65
C THR A 127 -10.58 0.94 -9.06
N GLU A 128 -11.03 1.15 -10.29
CA GLU A 128 -12.16 0.44 -10.89
C GLU A 128 -11.65 -0.69 -11.78
N MET A 129 -12.19 -1.86 -11.58
CA MET A 129 -11.98 -3.08 -12.36
C MET A 129 -13.33 -3.63 -12.79
N PRO A 130 -13.44 -4.57 -13.75
CA PRO A 130 -14.71 -5.05 -14.27
C PRO A 130 -15.73 -5.48 -13.20
N ASP A 131 -15.27 -6.16 -12.14
CA ASP A 131 -16.16 -6.72 -11.12
C ASP A 131 -15.82 -6.22 -9.70
N LEU A 132 -14.92 -5.24 -9.57
CA LEU A 132 -14.41 -4.85 -8.26
C LEU A 132 -13.97 -3.38 -8.25
N VAL A 133 -14.32 -2.68 -7.18
CA VAL A 133 -13.77 -1.35 -6.86
C VAL A 133 -12.98 -1.48 -5.56
N LEU A 134 -11.74 -1.00 -5.58
CA LEU A 134 -10.87 -0.96 -4.41
C LEU A 134 -10.23 0.41 -4.24
N HIS A 135 -9.75 0.65 -3.04
CA HIS A 135 -9.04 1.87 -2.68
C HIS A 135 -7.61 1.51 -2.25
N SER A 136 -6.63 2.22 -2.83
CA SER A 136 -5.22 2.08 -2.50
C SER A 136 -4.71 3.31 -1.77
N ILE A 137 -3.92 3.11 -0.74
CA ILE A 137 -3.20 4.19 -0.02
C ILE A 137 -1.72 4.23 -0.38
N ASN A 138 -1.22 3.17 -1.04
CA ASN A 138 0.21 3.01 -1.26
C ASN A 138 0.54 2.85 -2.75
N LEU A 139 0.14 1.74 -3.36
CA LEU A 139 0.51 1.46 -4.76
C LEU A 139 -0.49 0.58 -5.50
N ILE A 140 -0.47 0.74 -6.84
CA ILE A 140 -1.08 -0.19 -7.81
C ILE A 140 0.03 -0.63 -8.76
N GLY A 141 0.29 -1.94 -8.83
CA GLY A 141 1.38 -2.50 -9.64
C GLY A 141 0.90 -3.51 -10.68
N TRP A 142 1.51 -3.49 -11.87
CA TRP A 142 1.27 -4.44 -12.95
C TRP A 142 2.57 -4.87 -13.64
N GLY A 143 2.59 -6.07 -14.19
CA GLY A 143 3.71 -6.61 -14.95
C GLY A 143 4.75 -7.27 -14.05
N LEU A 144 6.04 -6.95 -14.21
CA LEU A 144 7.13 -7.55 -13.43
C LEU A 144 6.91 -7.43 -11.90
N VAL A 145 6.27 -6.35 -11.46
CA VAL A 145 6.00 -6.11 -10.02
C VAL A 145 5.05 -7.17 -9.46
N THR A 146 4.02 -7.52 -10.22
CA THR A 146 3.08 -8.60 -9.88
C THR A 146 3.74 -9.97 -9.93
N ASP A 147 4.60 -10.23 -10.90
CA ASP A 147 5.36 -11.48 -10.98
C ASP A 147 6.25 -11.67 -9.74
N VAL A 148 6.93 -10.59 -9.33
CA VAL A 148 7.74 -10.57 -8.11
C VAL A 148 6.89 -10.84 -6.87
N GLY A 149 5.75 -10.17 -6.71
CA GLY A 149 4.82 -10.38 -5.59
C GLY A 149 4.37 -11.83 -5.51
N LYS A 150 3.89 -12.38 -6.62
CA LYS A 150 3.43 -13.77 -6.75
C LYS A 150 4.51 -14.79 -6.39
N ARG A 151 5.74 -14.57 -6.86
CA ARG A 151 6.88 -15.43 -6.54
C ARG A 151 7.25 -15.33 -5.06
N ALA A 152 7.31 -14.11 -4.52
CA ALA A 152 7.65 -13.87 -3.12
C ALA A 152 6.65 -14.54 -2.15
N GLU A 153 5.37 -14.63 -2.52
CA GLU A 153 4.37 -15.38 -1.76
C GLU A 153 4.72 -16.87 -1.60
N GLY A 154 5.18 -17.51 -2.65
CA GLY A 154 5.66 -18.90 -2.60
C GLY A 154 6.97 -19.10 -1.81
N MET A 155 7.65 -17.99 -1.44
CA MET A 155 8.95 -17.99 -0.75
C MET A 155 8.86 -17.42 0.68
N ARG A 156 7.68 -17.47 1.33
CA ARG A 156 7.46 -16.90 2.68
C ARG A 156 8.47 -17.38 3.72
N TRP A 157 8.98 -18.59 3.59
CA TRP A 157 9.99 -19.19 4.44
C TRP A 157 11.35 -18.46 4.44
N LEU A 158 11.66 -17.67 3.38
CA LEU A 158 12.87 -16.83 3.29
C LEU A 158 12.74 -15.50 4.06
N GLY A 159 11.60 -15.26 4.68
CA GLY A 159 11.35 -14.01 5.39
C GLY A 159 11.49 -12.76 4.49
N PRO A 160 12.09 -11.67 4.98
CA PRO A 160 12.18 -10.41 4.22
C PRO A 160 12.99 -10.49 2.92
N SER A 161 13.96 -11.41 2.83
CA SER A 161 14.83 -11.58 1.65
C SER A 161 14.06 -12.12 0.44
N ARG A 162 12.86 -12.65 0.62
CA ARG A 162 12.03 -13.22 -0.45
C ARG A 162 11.81 -12.26 -1.61
N TYR A 163 11.57 -10.98 -1.32
CA TYR A 163 11.31 -9.98 -2.37
C TYR A 163 12.55 -9.70 -3.22
N THR A 164 13.74 -9.58 -2.61
CA THR A 164 15.00 -9.38 -3.34
C THR A 164 15.30 -10.58 -4.23
N ILE A 165 15.16 -11.80 -3.69
CA ILE A 165 15.41 -13.03 -4.45
C ILE A 165 14.39 -13.18 -5.58
N ALA A 166 13.10 -12.96 -5.31
CA ALA A 166 12.05 -12.98 -6.31
C ALA A 166 12.30 -11.95 -7.42
N SER A 167 12.70 -10.72 -7.07
CA SER A 167 13.03 -9.68 -8.04
C SER A 167 14.17 -10.10 -8.97
N ILE A 168 15.25 -10.66 -8.43
CA ILE A 168 16.38 -11.15 -9.24
C ILE A 168 15.91 -12.24 -10.20
N ILE A 169 15.15 -13.23 -9.69
CA ILE A 169 14.63 -14.33 -10.53
C ILE A 169 13.72 -13.79 -11.64
N GLU A 170 12.78 -12.91 -11.32
CA GLU A 170 11.85 -12.36 -12.30
C GLU A 170 12.53 -11.43 -13.32
N ILE A 171 13.60 -10.74 -12.95
CA ILE A 171 14.44 -10.00 -13.90
C ILE A 171 15.08 -10.95 -14.92
N PHE A 172 15.56 -12.13 -14.49
CA PHE A 172 16.07 -13.14 -15.43
C PHE A 172 14.98 -13.75 -16.32
N LEU A 173 13.78 -13.91 -15.80
CA LEU A 173 12.60 -14.40 -16.53
C LEU A 173 11.85 -13.31 -17.32
N LYS A 174 12.30 -12.08 -17.22
CA LYS A 174 11.65 -10.87 -17.75
C LYS A 174 10.82 -11.12 -18.99
N LYS A 175 9.56 -10.67 -18.93
CA LYS A 175 8.62 -10.62 -20.04
C LYS A 175 8.25 -9.17 -20.29
N SER A 176 8.17 -8.76 -21.56
CA SER A 176 7.46 -7.53 -21.93
C SER A 176 5.99 -7.86 -22.21
N ARG A 177 5.12 -6.90 -21.95
CA ARG A 177 3.68 -7.02 -22.11
C ARG A 177 3.14 -5.81 -22.88
N ARG A 178 2.35 -6.08 -23.89
CA ARG A 178 1.70 -5.03 -24.65
C ARG A 178 0.43 -4.57 -23.96
N ALA A 179 0.28 -3.26 -23.81
CA ALA A 179 -0.88 -2.66 -23.20
C ALA A 179 -1.14 -1.25 -23.75
N THR A 180 -2.38 -0.79 -23.61
CA THR A 180 -2.73 0.62 -23.71
C THR A 180 -2.73 1.21 -22.31
N LEU A 181 -1.83 2.16 -22.07
CA LEU A 181 -1.81 3.01 -20.89
C LEU A 181 -2.38 4.36 -21.28
N VAL A 182 -3.34 4.88 -20.54
CA VAL A 182 -3.85 6.25 -20.69
C VAL A 182 -3.47 7.03 -19.42
N VAL A 183 -2.84 8.17 -19.57
CA VAL A 183 -2.49 9.07 -18.47
C VAL A 183 -3.12 10.43 -18.76
N ASP A 184 -3.98 10.92 -17.87
CA ASP A 184 -4.73 12.17 -18.03
C ASP A 184 -5.39 12.32 -19.43
N GLY A 185 -5.92 11.23 -19.97
CA GLY A 185 -6.59 11.18 -21.27
C GLY A 185 -5.68 10.92 -22.48
N GLU A 186 -4.36 10.94 -22.31
CA GLU A 186 -3.40 10.68 -23.40
C GLU A 186 -3.06 9.19 -23.51
N PRO A 187 -3.35 8.52 -24.63
CA PRO A 187 -3.12 7.10 -24.80
C PRO A 187 -1.70 6.78 -25.29
N PHE A 188 -1.12 5.74 -24.72
CA PHE A 188 0.18 5.17 -25.08
C PHE A 188 0.06 3.67 -25.31
N LEU A 189 0.11 3.22 -26.55
CA LEU A 189 0.15 1.79 -26.88
C LEU A 189 1.60 1.36 -27.09
N ARG A 190 2.15 0.59 -26.14
CA ARG A 190 3.55 0.12 -26.14
C ARG A 190 3.71 -1.24 -25.48
N GLU A 191 4.92 -1.75 -25.52
CA GLU A 191 5.36 -2.84 -24.68
C GLU A 191 5.99 -2.29 -23.40
N PHE A 192 5.58 -2.85 -22.27
CA PHE A 192 6.05 -2.47 -20.93
C PHE A 192 6.69 -3.66 -20.23
N THR A 193 7.68 -3.41 -19.41
CA THR A 193 8.19 -4.37 -18.43
C THR A 193 7.31 -4.38 -17.19
N PHE A 194 6.98 -3.18 -16.67
CA PHE A 194 6.00 -2.99 -15.62
C PHE A 194 5.50 -1.54 -15.58
N ILE A 195 4.37 -1.36 -14.94
CA ILE A 195 3.81 -0.07 -14.55
C ILE A 195 3.51 -0.15 -13.06
N ILE A 196 3.87 0.89 -12.33
CA ILE A 196 3.52 1.05 -10.92
C ILE A 196 3.05 2.48 -10.69
N ALA A 197 1.85 2.61 -10.13
CA ALA A 197 1.26 3.88 -9.74
C ALA A 197 1.28 3.97 -8.23
N CYS A 198 1.87 5.02 -7.67
CA CYS A 198 2.11 5.20 -6.25
C CYS A 198 1.40 6.43 -5.73
N ASN A 199 0.70 6.28 -4.61
CA ASN A 199 0.17 7.38 -3.82
C ASN A 199 1.18 7.85 -2.75
N SER A 200 2.09 6.97 -2.37
CA SER A 200 3.12 7.22 -1.36
C SER A 200 4.52 7.09 -1.94
N LEU A 201 5.49 7.75 -1.31
CA LEU A 201 6.90 7.75 -1.74
C LEU A 201 7.52 6.37 -1.56
N HIS A 202 7.26 5.71 -0.40
CA HIS A 202 7.91 4.48 -0.03
C HIS A 202 7.10 3.23 -0.36
N VAL A 203 7.78 2.20 -0.84
CA VAL A 203 7.23 0.87 -1.07
C VAL A 203 8.06 -0.17 -0.34
N GLY A 204 7.41 -1.11 0.32
CA GLY A 204 8.08 -2.16 1.07
C GLY A 204 8.94 -1.60 2.21
N LYS A 205 10.19 -2.03 2.30
CA LYS A 205 11.11 -1.63 3.35
C LYS A 205 11.97 -0.41 2.96
N GLY A 206 11.32 0.72 2.71
CA GLY A 206 12.01 1.97 2.47
C GLY A 206 12.58 2.16 1.06
N MET A 207 12.09 1.40 0.06
CA MET A 207 12.36 1.73 -1.34
C MET A 207 11.58 2.99 -1.72
N LYS A 208 12.29 4.00 -2.20
CA LYS A 208 11.71 5.27 -2.66
C LYS A 208 11.19 5.14 -4.09
N MET A 209 10.12 4.35 -4.26
CA MET A 209 9.57 4.03 -5.57
C MET A 209 9.09 5.28 -6.32
N ALA A 210 8.41 6.18 -5.63
CA ALA A 210 7.90 7.43 -6.18
C ALA A 210 8.49 8.65 -5.43
N PRO A 211 9.74 9.03 -5.71
CA PRO A 211 10.46 10.04 -4.91
C PRO A 211 9.87 11.45 -4.97
N LYS A 212 8.90 11.72 -5.83
CA LYS A 212 8.19 13.00 -5.92
C LYS A 212 6.77 12.95 -5.34
N ALA A 213 6.31 11.76 -4.91
CA ALA A 213 4.95 11.58 -4.41
C ALA A 213 4.70 12.42 -3.14
N LYS A 214 3.49 12.93 -3.06
CA LYS A 214 2.94 13.63 -1.90
C LYS A 214 1.60 12.98 -1.55
N LEU A 215 1.31 12.89 -0.28
CA LEU A 215 0.12 12.20 0.21
C LEU A 215 -1.19 13.01 0.08
N ASP A 216 -1.14 14.28 -0.35
CA ASP A 216 -2.25 15.23 -0.24
C ASP A 216 -2.27 16.27 -1.38
N ASP A 217 -1.78 15.93 -2.57
CA ASP A 217 -1.76 16.86 -3.73
C ASP A 217 -2.75 16.49 -4.84
N GLY A 218 -3.56 15.43 -4.63
CA GLY A 218 -4.55 14.97 -5.60
C GLY A 218 -3.95 14.27 -6.82
N LEU A 219 -2.67 13.90 -6.78
CA LEU A 219 -1.97 13.26 -7.89
C LEU A 219 -1.53 11.83 -7.52
N ILE A 220 -1.39 11.02 -8.54
CA ILE A 220 -0.76 9.71 -8.46
C ILE A 220 0.53 9.72 -9.27
N ASP A 221 1.58 9.16 -8.71
CA ASP A 221 2.91 9.10 -9.31
C ASP A 221 3.09 7.77 -10.06
N ILE A 222 3.18 7.83 -11.40
CA ILE A 222 3.18 6.65 -12.25
C ILE A 222 4.57 6.45 -12.84
N LEU A 223 5.18 5.31 -12.50
CA LEU A 223 6.44 4.87 -13.08
C LEU A 223 6.17 3.82 -14.16
N VAL A 224 6.65 4.08 -15.33
CA VAL A 224 6.53 3.22 -16.50
C VAL A 224 7.90 2.75 -16.92
N VAL A 225 8.12 1.45 -16.98
CA VAL A 225 9.39 0.89 -17.44
C VAL A 225 9.19 0.20 -18.79
N ASP A 226 9.93 0.72 -19.78
CA ASP A 226 9.86 0.29 -21.19
C ASP A 226 10.13 -1.22 -21.34
N GLY A 227 9.43 -1.85 -22.29
CA GLY A 227 9.56 -3.26 -22.61
C GLY A 227 10.94 -3.63 -23.17
N GLY A 228 11.65 -2.70 -23.79
CA GLY A 228 12.98 -2.88 -24.35
C GLY A 228 14.14 -2.89 -23.35
N ILE A 229 13.90 -2.52 -22.07
CA ILE A 229 14.94 -2.51 -21.05
C ILE A 229 15.62 -3.89 -20.93
N THR A 230 16.95 -3.94 -20.94
CA THR A 230 17.69 -5.20 -20.81
C THR A 230 17.73 -5.70 -19.37
N ARG A 231 17.93 -7.03 -19.18
CA ARG A 231 18.08 -7.63 -17.86
C ARG A 231 19.24 -7.01 -17.07
N ARG A 232 20.36 -6.71 -17.75
CA ARG A 232 21.54 -6.07 -17.12
C ARG A 232 21.20 -4.67 -16.61
N ARG A 233 20.42 -3.91 -17.38
CA ARG A 233 19.94 -2.59 -17.00
C ARG A 233 19.01 -2.67 -15.81
N LEU A 234 18.01 -3.56 -15.81
CA LEU A 234 17.12 -3.78 -14.65
C LEU A 234 17.90 -4.08 -13.38
N LEU A 235 18.91 -4.96 -13.45
CA LEU A 235 19.78 -5.27 -12.31
C LEU A 235 20.57 -4.04 -11.82
N SER A 236 21.02 -3.16 -12.75
CA SER A 236 21.76 -1.94 -12.38
C SER A 236 20.85 -0.85 -11.80
N VAL A 237 19.56 -0.85 -12.16
CA VAL A 237 18.58 0.11 -11.67
C VAL A 237 18.00 -0.29 -10.31
N LEU A 238 17.94 -1.59 -10.02
CA LEU A 238 17.35 -2.12 -8.78
C LEU A 238 17.90 -1.46 -7.49
N PRO A 239 19.21 -1.28 -7.29
CA PRO A 239 19.72 -0.57 -6.11
C PRO A 239 19.29 0.90 -6.02
N LYS A 240 19.07 1.55 -7.16
CA LYS A 240 18.67 2.97 -7.25
C LYS A 240 17.25 3.23 -6.73
N LEU A 241 16.44 2.19 -6.51
CA LEU A 241 15.14 2.30 -5.85
C LEU A 241 15.26 2.76 -4.39
N PHE A 242 16.40 2.52 -3.73
CA PHE A 242 16.58 2.90 -2.32
C PHE A 242 16.92 4.37 -2.12
N ASP A 243 17.54 5.01 -3.10
CA ASP A 243 17.85 6.44 -3.08
C ASP A 243 16.91 7.28 -3.96
N GLY A 244 16.04 6.62 -4.76
CA GLY A 244 15.08 7.28 -5.64
C GLY A 244 15.67 7.78 -6.97
N THR A 245 16.94 7.48 -7.28
CA THR A 245 17.60 7.96 -8.50
C THR A 245 17.22 7.20 -9.77
N HIS A 246 16.52 6.09 -9.63
CA HIS A 246 16.02 5.28 -10.76
C HIS A 246 15.10 6.08 -11.72
N ILE A 247 14.44 7.13 -11.26
CA ILE A 247 13.56 7.96 -12.11
C ILE A 247 14.33 8.79 -13.17
N HIS A 248 15.64 8.85 -13.08
CA HIS A 248 16.51 9.53 -14.04
C HIS A 248 17.08 8.58 -15.10
N GLU A 249 16.71 7.30 -15.05
CA GLU A 249 17.16 6.33 -16.04
C GLU A 249 16.37 6.47 -17.35
N PRO A 250 17.01 6.36 -18.51
CA PRO A 250 16.37 6.61 -19.79
C PRO A 250 15.23 5.64 -20.14
N GLU A 251 15.21 4.47 -19.52
CA GLU A 251 14.15 3.47 -19.71
C GLU A 251 12.99 3.62 -18.70
N VAL A 252 13.05 4.60 -17.81
CA VAL A 252 12.02 4.91 -16.82
C VAL A 252 11.34 6.22 -17.20
N ILE A 253 10.03 6.16 -17.37
CA ILE A 253 9.20 7.35 -17.59
C ILE A 253 8.41 7.59 -16.30
N TYR A 254 8.39 8.83 -15.84
CA TYR A 254 7.74 9.23 -14.61
C TYR A 254 6.66 10.28 -14.91
N TYR A 255 5.42 9.99 -14.50
CA TYR A 255 4.29 10.91 -14.60
C TYR A 255 3.78 11.26 -13.22
N GLN A 256 3.23 12.46 -13.08
CA GLN A 256 2.33 12.84 -12.00
C GLN A 256 1.00 13.20 -12.65
N ALA A 257 -0.07 12.50 -12.30
CA ALA A 257 -1.35 12.56 -13.01
C ALA A 257 -2.53 12.50 -12.03
N SER A 258 -3.67 13.04 -12.43
CA SER A 258 -4.91 12.94 -11.67
C SER A 258 -5.60 11.58 -11.82
N GLY A 259 -5.22 10.83 -12.86
CA GLY A 259 -5.76 9.49 -13.11
C GLY A 259 -5.08 8.78 -14.27
N PHE A 260 -5.30 7.48 -14.32
CA PHE A 260 -4.79 6.63 -15.41
C PHE A 260 -5.73 5.44 -15.64
N SER A 261 -5.62 4.84 -16.82
CA SER A 261 -6.19 3.53 -17.07
C SER A 261 -5.20 2.62 -17.77
N LEU A 262 -5.34 1.32 -17.55
CA LEU A 262 -4.46 0.30 -18.11
C LEU A 262 -5.28 -0.85 -18.68
N SER A 263 -5.08 -1.11 -19.98
CA SER A 263 -5.75 -2.19 -20.72
C SER A 263 -4.71 -2.99 -21.50
N PRO A 264 -4.22 -4.11 -20.96
CA PRO A 264 -3.32 -5.01 -21.68
C PRO A 264 -4.10 -5.88 -22.69
N ASP A 265 -3.37 -6.50 -23.63
CA ASP A 265 -3.96 -7.41 -24.64
C ASP A 265 -4.64 -8.65 -24.02
N ARG A 266 -4.32 -8.95 -22.76
CA ARG A 266 -4.93 -10.05 -21.97
C ARG A 266 -5.09 -9.60 -20.53
N ASP A 267 -6.16 -10.07 -19.89
CA ASP A 267 -6.35 -9.82 -18.48
C ASP A 267 -5.22 -10.43 -17.66
N GLU A 268 -4.63 -9.61 -16.81
CA GLU A 268 -3.52 -10.00 -15.95
C GLU A 268 -3.78 -9.55 -14.50
N PRO A 269 -3.25 -10.29 -13.53
CA PRO A 269 -3.39 -9.90 -12.13
C PRO A 269 -2.67 -8.59 -11.85
N ILE A 270 -3.20 -7.85 -10.88
CA ILE A 270 -2.61 -6.62 -10.37
C ILE A 270 -2.24 -6.77 -8.89
N ASN A 271 -1.35 -5.92 -8.44
CA ASN A 271 -0.98 -5.78 -7.03
C ASN A 271 -1.52 -4.45 -6.52
N ILE A 272 -2.33 -4.48 -5.47
CA ILE A 272 -2.83 -3.29 -4.78
C ILE A 272 -2.34 -3.33 -3.34
N ASP A 273 -1.55 -2.35 -2.93
CA ASP A 273 -0.97 -2.20 -1.58
C ASP A 273 -0.19 -3.44 -1.07
N GLY A 274 0.33 -4.25 -1.99
CA GLY A 274 1.05 -5.49 -1.66
C GLY A 274 0.21 -6.75 -1.77
N GLU A 275 -1.11 -6.63 -1.94
CA GLU A 275 -2.03 -7.75 -2.10
C GLU A 275 -2.31 -8.04 -3.58
N MET A 276 -2.40 -9.31 -3.93
CA MET A 276 -2.69 -9.75 -5.29
C MET A 276 -4.21 -9.85 -5.48
N ILE A 277 -4.84 -8.74 -5.77
CA ILE A 277 -6.32 -8.62 -5.82
C ILE A 277 -6.74 -7.98 -7.13
N GLY A 278 -7.67 -8.65 -7.83
CA GLY A 278 -8.24 -8.15 -9.08
C GLY A 278 -7.36 -8.39 -10.32
N THR A 279 -7.88 -7.96 -11.43
CA THR A 279 -7.26 -8.10 -12.75
C THR A 279 -7.48 -6.85 -13.59
N THR A 280 -6.62 -6.65 -14.58
CA THR A 280 -6.86 -5.65 -15.64
C THR A 280 -8.09 -6.05 -16.50
N PRO A 281 -8.71 -5.08 -17.24
CA PRO A 281 -8.37 -3.67 -17.28
C PRO A 281 -8.70 -2.94 -15.98
N LEU A 282 -8.07 -1.78 -15.78
CA LEU A 282 -8.34 -0.91 -14.62
C LEU A 282 -8.34 0.57 -15.01
N SER A 283 -9.03 1.38 -14.20
CA SER A 283 -9.01 2.84 -14.24
C SER A 283 -9.08 3.42 -12.83
#